data_b17ea815f6e2dee202e38ab63f07dc74
#
_entry.id   b17ea815f6e2dee202e38ab63f07dc74
#
_cell.length_a   1.000
_cell.length_b   1.000
_cell.length_c   1.000
_cell.angle_alpha   90.00
_cell.angle_beta   90.00
_cell.angle_gamma   90.00
#
_symmetry.space_group_name_H-M   'P 1'
#
loop_
_entity.id
_entity.type
_entity.pdbx_description
1 polymer ?
#
loop_
_entity_poly.entity_id
_entity_poly.type
_entity_poly.pdbx_seq_one_letter_code
_entity_poly.pdbx_strand_id
1 'polypeptide(L)'
;MKSLLIGSLLMATGVAMAAVTEVRFEPNGVPAFLGRGDLQQGKLVVVADKEAKQEYVRISIAGTKPTDIKTIRAGEVKGSVMGDKLSFRMPVKAGTNEFPVKIEPAPRADIGRKVVLEGKVVRLGSMVTRPGQKVTDAGRNSKNFRIPGIVETPKGNLVAVFDNRFNHAGDLPADITVGVSISKDKGNTWSPIRTAISCKDLPGGSGIGDPAILCDPSNGRIWVAALRAPNAGHPIWKSSTGTTDPKACGQFILAYSDNEGQSWSKPINITEEIKRLQDPDTKDWGLVFQGPGAGIAMKDGTLVFPAQIWGHCGKAPHHGLLVYSKDHGKTWTSSKAMPFGGSESTVAETTDGALLLNTSEGGSGLRVTGRATDLGQTWTKLETSPLRQPVCQGALLAMNGKLYFSNPNSGKRDTMTLRSSADDGKTWNAGIVYDPRGCAGYSSLCTVGQDAVGVIYEGNSDYLYFLRVPTSEIDGE
;
A
#
# COMPACT_ATOMS: atom_id res chain seq x y z
N MET A 1 63.36 -6.20 67.31
CA MET A 1 62.77 -6.70 66.08
C MET A 1 61.47 -5.93 65.80
N LYS A 2 61.53 -4.93 64.96
CA LYS A 2 60.39 -4.12 64.58
C LYS A 2 59.91 -4.57 63.18
N SER A 3 58.73 -5.12 63.09
CA SER A 3 58.14 -5.52 61.83
C SER A 3 57.44 -4.30 61.25
N LEU A 4 57.82 -3.90 60.04
CA LEU A 4 57.18 -2.85 59.25
C LEU A 4 56.05 -3.50 58.48
N LEU A 5 54.79 -3.10 58.78
CA LEU A 5 53.65 -3.37 57.91
C LEU A 5 53.59 -2.28 56.81
N ILE A 6 53.85 -2.68 55.58
CA ILE A 6 53.58 -1.85 54.42
C ILE A 6 52.14 -2.11 54.03
N GLY A 7 51.27 -1.15 54.35
CA GLY A 7 49.85 -1.13 53.85
C GLY A 7 49.84 -0.57 52.40
N SER A 8 49.65 -1.43 51.44
CA SER A 8 49.39 -0.99 50.06
C SER A 8 47.94 -0.45 49.96
N LEU A 9 47.84 0.87 49.88
CA LEU A 9 46.59 1.56 49.57
C LEU A 9 46.26 1.36 48.07
N LEU A 10 45.47 0.35 47.77
CA LEU A 10 44.83 0.25 46.44
C LEU A 10 43.80 1.38 46.35
N MET A 11 44.16 2.47 45.68
CA MET A 11 43.20 3.44 45.21
C MET A 11 42.39 2.77 44.07
N ALA A 12 41.24 2.23 44.38
CA ALA A 12 40.23 1.91 43.37
C ALA A 12 39.74 3.25 42.80
N THR A 13 40.23 3.63 41.64
CA THR A 13 39.60 4.69 40.84
C THR A 13 38.25 4.19 40.39
N GLY A 14 37.27 4.27 41.29
CA GLY A 14 35.88 4.03 40.96
C GLY A 14 35.40 5.13 40.00
N VAL A 15 35.37 4.83 38.74
CA VAL A 15 34.63 5.65 37.79
C VAL A 15 33.18 5.56 38.27
N ALA A 16 32.68 6.62 38.91
CA ALA A 16 31.33 6.67 39.36
C ALA A 16 30.41 6.57 38.11
N MET A 17 29.69 5.47 37.99
CA MET A 17 28.71 5.28 36.93
C MET A 17 27.61 6.34 37.05
N ALA A 18 27.08 6.82 35.94
CA ALA A 18 25.93 7.72 35.93
C ALA A 18 24.71 6.94 36.45
N ALA A 19 23.86 7.58 37.26
CA ALA A 19 22.56 7.02 37.56
C ALA A 19 21.57 7.39 36.44
N VAL A 20 21.18 6.39 35.68
CA VAL A 20 20.08 6.56 34.73
C VAL A 20 18.77 6.58 35.52
N THR A 21 18.09 7.70 35.49
CA THR A 21 16.87 7.95 36.27
C THR A 21 15.60 7.66 35.46
N GLU A 22 15.66 7.72 34.13
CA GLU A 22 14.52 7.42 33.26
C GLU A 22 15.03 6.86 31.93
N VAL A 23 14.32 5.85 31.41
CA VAL A 23 14.49 5.33 30.05
C VAL A 23 13.10 5.12 29.44
N ARG A 24 12.87 5.69 28.25
CA ARG A 24 11.64 5.44 27.51
C ARG A 24 11.89 5.38 26.01
N PHE A 25 11.08 4.60 25.31
CA PHE A 25 11.04 4.58 23.84
C PHE A 25 9.86 5.41 23.34
N GLU A 26 10.11 6.34 22.43
CA GLU A 26 9.10 7.14 21.77
C GLU A 26 9.02 6.73 20.28
N PRO A 27 8.01 5.93 19.88
CA PRO A 27 7.84 5.52 18.49
C PRO A 27 7.40 6.69 17.62
N ASN A 28 7.83 6.70 16.36
CA ASN A 28 7.38 7.66 15.35
C ASN A 28 6.34 7.08 14.38
N GLY A 29 5.85 5.85 14.63
CA GLY A 29 4.86 5.17 13.81
C GLY A 29 5.40 4.49 12.55
N VAL A 30 6.68 4.65 12.22
CA VAL A 30 7.30 4.03 11.04
C VAL A 30 7.49 2.53 11.25
N PRO A 31 6.98 1.64 10.36
CA PRO A 31 7.20 0.20 10.46
C PRO A 31 8.67 -0.19 10.25
N ALA A 32 9.04 -1.35 10.79
CA ALA A 32 10.32 -1.99 10.49
C ALA A 32 10.12 -3.04 9.39
N PHE A 33 10.83 -2.88 8.28
CA PHE A 33 10.65 -3.75 7.10
C PHE A 33 11.76 -4.79 7.01
N LEU A 34 11.39 -6.01 6.64
CA LEU A 34 12.33 -7.10 6.38
C LEU A 34 13.36 -6.66 5.33
N GLY A 35 14.63 -6.84 5.66
CA GLY A 35 15.75 -6.46 4.78
C GLY A 35 16.13 -4.96 4.80
N ARG A 36 15.50 -4.14 5.67
CA ARG A 36 15.86 -2.74 5.87
C ARG A 36 16.20 -2.44 7.33
N GLY A 37 17.39 -1.90 7.57
CA GLY A 37 17.85 -1.46 8.89
C GLY A 37 18.20 0.02 8.95
N ASP A 38 17.89 0.78 7.90
CA ASP A 38 18.22 2.21 7.75
C ASP A 38 17.14 3.15 8.24
N LEU A 39 15.89 2.66 8.33
CA LEU A 39 14.75 3.47 8.76
C LEU A 39 14.76 3.69 10.27
N GLN A 40 14.42 4.89 10.70
CA GLN A 40 14.25 5.24 12.11
C GLN A 40 12.80 4.96 12.51
N GLN A 41 12.60 4.14 13.56
CA GLN A 41 11.28 3.78 14.11
C GLN A 41 10.89 4.62 15.32
N GLY A 42 11.80 5.45 15.82
CA GLY A 42 11.56 6.29 16.99
C GLY A 42 12.84 6.78 17.60
N LYS A 43 12.77 7.19 18.85
CA LYS A 43 13.94 7.59 19.65
C LYS A 43 13.93 6.93 21.04
N LEU A 44 15.09 6.60 21.53
CA LEU A 44 15.31 6.20 22.92
C LEU A 44 15.71 7.46 23.70
N VAL A 45 14.91 7.79 24.71
CA VAL A 45 15.15 8.90 25.62
C VAL A 45 15.73 8.35 26.91
N VAL A 46 16.89 8.88 27.32
CA VAL A 46 17.62 8.49 28.51
C VAL A 46 17.92 9.72 29.34
N VAL A 47 17.46 9.74 30.59
CA VAL A 47 17.78 10.82 31.53
C VAL A 47 18.83 10.30 32.52
N ALA A 48 19.94 11.05 32.66
CA ALA A 48 21.04 10.70 33.56
C ALA A 48 21.40 11.87 34.47
N ASP A 49 21.83 11.56 35.72
CA ASP A 49 22.21 12.56 36.73
C ASP A 49 23.54 13.24 36.43
N LYS A 50 24.42 12.56 35.71
CA LYS A 50 25.77 13.05 35.32
C LYS A 50 26.25 12.40 34.03
N GLU A 51 27.33 12.95 33.49
CA GLU A 51 27.97 12.42 32.27
C GLU A 51 28.70 11.11 32.56
N ALA A 52 28.58 10.15 31.63
CA ALA A 52 29.37 8.93 31.60
C ALA A 52 29.74 8.57 30.16
N LYS A 53 31.01 8.17 29.94
CA LYS A 53 31.51 7.75 28.62
C LYS A 53 30.89 6.43 28.16
N GLN A 54 30.49 5.57 29.09
CA GLN A 54 29.91 4.26 28.84
C GLN A 54 28.96 3.92 29.97
N GLU A 55 27.64 4.01 29.70
CA GLU A 55 26.59 3.65 30.63
C GLU A 55 25.77 2.47 30.07
N TYR A 56 25.28 1.62 30.96
CA TYR A 56 24.39 0.53 30.59
C TYR A 56 22.95 0.99 30.63
N VAL A 57 22.39 1.21 29.45
CA VAL A 57 20.97 1.53 29.28
C VAL A 57 20.24 0.24 28.91
N ARG A 58 19.23 -0.12 29.71
CA ARG A 58 18.42 -1.33 29.51
C ARG A 58 16.98 -0.97 29.29
N ILE A 59 16.36 -1.64 28.30
CA ILE A 59 14.94 -1.51 28.00
C ILE A 59 14.27 -2.87 27.91
N SER A 60 12.98 -2.91 28.20
CA SER A 60 12.15 -4.10 28.03
C SER A 60 11.82 -4.33 26.55
N ILE A 61 11.93 -5.59 26.14
CA ILE A 61 11.42 -6.08 24.85
C ILE A 61 10.37 -7.18 25.05
N ALA A 62 9.76 -7.21 26.23
CA ALA A 62 8.71 -8.17 26.54
C ALA A 62 7.56 -8.11 25.51
N GLY A 63 7.15 -9.27 25.00
CA GLY A 63 6.19 -9.37 23.88
C GLY A 63 6.84 -9.43 22.49
N THR A 64 8.17 -9.21 22.40
CA THR A 64 8.92 -9.44 21.17
C THR A 64 9.50 -10.87 21.15
N LYS A 65 9.41 -11.55 20.02
CA LYS A 65 10.18 -12.78 19.83
C LYS A 65 11.62 -12.41 19.46
N PRO A 66 12.63 -12.69 20.29
CA PRO A 66 14.02 -12.25 20.04
C PRO A 66 14.59 -12.70 18.69
N THR A 67 14.15 -13.87 18.17
CA THR A 67 14.57 -14.37 16.86
C THR A 67 14.02 -13.56 15.68
N ASP A 68 13.05 -12.69 15.90
CA ASP A 68 12.52 -11.78 14.85
C ASP A 68 13.38 -10.53 14.69
N ILE A 69 14.38 -10.34 15.57
CA ILE A 69 15.31 -9.20 15.54
C ILE A 69 16.68 -9.64 15.02
N LYS A 70 17.16 -9.02 13.95
CA LYS A 70 18.56 -9.10 13.54
C LYS A 70 19.40 -8.07 14.26
N THR A 71 18.93 -6.84 14.33
CA THR A 71 19.66 -5.74 14.98
C THR A 71 18.70 -4.66 15.47
N ILE A 72 18.95 -4.12 16.67
CA ILE A 72 18.41 -2.84 17.13
C ILE A 72 19.59 -1.93 17.46
N ARG A 73 19.54 -0.69 16.98
CA ARG A 73 20.51 0.35 17.28
C ARG A 73 19.85 1.54 17.95
N ALA A 74 20.56 2.14 18.90
CA ALA A 74 20.25 3.47 19.43
C ALA A 74 21.43 4.39 19.09
N GLY A 75 21.21 5.35 18.18
CA GLY A 75 22.32 6.03 17.49
C GLY A 75 23.21 5.01 16.77
N GLU A 76 24.50 5.12 16.98
CA GLU A 76 25.49 4.18 16.40
C GLU A 76 25.68 2.92 17.26
N VAL A 77 25.09 2.86 18.46
CA VAL A 77 25.29 1.75 19.38
C VAL A 77 24.35 0.59 19.06
N LYS A 78 24.94 -0.59 18.84
CA LYS A 78 24.18 -1.83 18.68
C LYS A 78 23.76 -2.37 20.03
N GLY A 79 22.47 -2.69 20.18
CA GLY A 79 21.93 -3.35 21.36
C GLY A 79 22.25 -4.84 21.42
N SER A 80 22.36 -5.37 22.63
CA SER A 80 22.52 -6.78 22.92
C SER A 80 21.22 -7.31 23.56
N VAL A 81 20.61 -8.32 22.92
CA VAL A 81 19.38 -8.96 23.39
C VAL A 81 19.70 -10.09 24.36
N MET A 82 19.04 -10.10 25.52
CA MET A 82 19.14 -11.16 26.53
C MET A 82 17.76 -11.41 27.14
N GLY A 83 17.11 -12.48 26.73
CA GLY A 83 15.73 -12.77 27.13
C GLY A 83 14.79 -11.67 26.65
N ASP A 84 14.04 -11.08 27.58
CA ASP A 84 13.10 -9.97 27.34
C ASP A 84 13.72 -8.57 27.52
N LYS A 85 15.05 -8.49 27.58
CA LYS A 85 15.79 -7.24 27.75
C LYS A 85 16.72 -6.96 26.59
N LEU A 86 16.81 -5.67 26.24
CA LEU A 86 17.76 -5.12 25.28
C LEU A 86 18.66 -4.15 26.03
N SER A 87 19.97 -4.31 25.92
CA SER A 87 20.97 -3.51 26.61
C SER A 87 21.85 -2.79 25.61
N PHE A 88 22.13 -1.51 25.88
CA PHE A 88 23.06 -0.68 25.14
C PHE A 88 24.18 -0.25 26.09
N ARG A 89 25.41 -0.20 25.59
CA ARG A 89 26.55 0.42 26.29
C ARG A 89 26.91 1.69 25.54
N MET A 90 26.49 2.83 26.07
CA MET A 90 26.45 4.08 25.33
C MET A 90 26.91 5.28 26.17
N PRO A 91 27.45 6.35 25.56
CA PRO A 91 27.76 7.57 26.27
C PRO A 91 26.43 8.29 26.61
N VAL A 92 26.40 8.89 27.80
CA VAL A 92 25.30 9.76 28.25
C VAL A 92 25.88 11.06 28.81
N LYS A 93 25.18 12.16 28.62
CA LYS A 93 25.42 13.46 29.27
C LYS A 93 24.47 13.62 30.45
N ALA A 94 24.80 14.48 31.39
CA ALA A 94 23.84 14.88 32.41
C ALA A 94 22.60 15.50 31.78
N GLY A 95 21.40 15.15 32.28
CA GLY A 95 20.13 15.54 31.73
C GLY A 95 19.59 14.58 30.66
N THR A 96 18.80 15.08 29.74
CA THR A 96 18.10 14.30 28.72
C THR A 96 18.98 14.03 27.51
N ASN A 97 19.06 12.76 27.12
CA ASN A 97 19.75 12.28 25.93
C ASN A 97 18.73 11.64 24.99
N GLU A 98 18.82 11.89 23.69
CA GLU A 98 17.94 11.30 22.68
C GLU A 98 18.77 10.57 21.64
N PHE A 99 18.43 9.30 21.40
CA PHE A 99 19.12 8.44 20.44
C PHE A 99 18.14 7.91 19.41
N PRO A 100 18.34 8.14 18.10
CA PRO A 100 17.46 7.57 17.07
C PRO A 100 17.52 6.04 17.13
N VAL A 101 16.34 5.39 17.13
CA VAL A 101 16.24 3.94 17.16
C VAL A 101 15.98 3.41 15.76
N LYS A 102 16.83 2.47 15.32
CA LYS A 102 16.71 1.73 14.07
C LYS A 102 16.59 0.24 14.35
N ILE A 103 15.57 -0.39 13.78
CA ILE A 103 15.28 -1.81 13.94
C ILE A 103 15.44 -2.49 12.60
N GLU A 104 16.30 -3.50 12.53
CA GLU A 104 16.42 -4.40 11.40
C GLU A 104 15.82 -5.76 11.79
N PRO A 105 14.67 -6.14 11.24
CA PRO A 105 14.08 -7.46 11.48
C PRO A 105 14.96 -8.57 10.92
N ALA A 106 14.88 -9.76 11.53
CA ALA A 106 15.56 -10.94 11.01
C ALA A 106 14.95 -11.35 9.65
N PRO A 107 15.72 -11.92 8.70
CA PRO A 107 15.22 -12.26 7.36
C PRO A 107 14.02 -13.21 7.33
N ARG A 108 13.83 -13.99 8.42
CA ARG A 108 12.70 -14.93 8.58
C ARG A 108 11.69 -14.50 9.64
N ALA A 109 11.72 -13.23 10.04
CA ALA A 109 10.71 -12.71 10.95
C ALA A 109 9.32 -12.77 10.28
N ASP A 110 8.31 -13.10 11.06
CA ASP A 110 6.92 -13.10 10.59
C ASP A 110 6.33 -11.70 10.72
N ILE A 111 5.92 -11.10 9.59
CA ILE A 111 5.31 -9.76 9.55
C ILE A 111 3.95 -9.68 10.30
N GLY A 112 3.35 -10.81 10.67
CA GLY A 112 2.18 -10.85 11.57
C GLY A 112 2.53 -10.56 13.04
N ARG A 113 3.81 -10.38 13.35
CA ARG A 113 4.31 -10.05 14.69
C ARG A 113 4.74 -8.60 14.77
N LYS A 114 5.05 -8.19 15.98
CA LYS A 114 5.48 -6.83 16.32
C LYS A 114 6.77 -6.87 17.11
N VAL A 115 7.58 -5.82 17.00
CA VAL A 115 8.66 -5.53 17.95
C VAL A 115 8.10 -4.59 19.01
N VAL A 116 8.27 -4.96 20.28
CA VAL A 116 7.79 -4.19 21.43
C VAL A 116 9.03 -3.63 22.17
N LEU A 117 9.09 -2.33 22.37
CA LEU A 117 10.15 -1.64 23.11
C LEU A 117 9.48 -0.79 24.20
N GLU A 118 9.78 -1.05 25.47
CA GLU A 118 9.13 -0.36 26.62
C GLU A 118 7.59 -0.31 26.48
N GLY A 119 6.97 -1.45 26.11
CA GLY A 119 5.53 -1.54 25.90
C GLY A 119 4.99 -0.83 24.65
N LYS A 120 5.85 -0.16 23.86
CA LYS A 120 5.46 0.51 22.62
C LYS A 120 5.72 -0.39 21.42
N VAL A 121 4.75 -0.43 20.51
CA VAL A 121 4.71 -1.36 19.38
C VAL A 121 5.32 -0.74 18.12
N VAL A 122 6.19 -1.50 17.44
CA VAL A 122 6.66 -1.25 16.07
C VAL A 122 6.18 -2.40 15.18
N ARG A 123 5.43 -2.09 14.13
CA ARG A 123 4.92 -3.08 13.18
C ARG A 123 6.03 -3.63 12.31
N LEU A 124 5.96 -4.91 12.00
CA LEU A 124 6.81 -5.53 11.00
C LEU A 124 6.12 -5.52 9.63
N GLY A 125 6.87 -5.23 8.58
CA GLY A 125 6.43 -5.26 7.20
C GLY A 125 7.45 -5.90 6.27
N SER A 126 7.06 -6.13 5.02
CA SER A 126 7.96 -6.60 3.97
C SER A 126 8.05 -5.61 2.81
N MET A 127 9.10 -5.74 2.00
CA MET A 127 9.24 -5.00 0.75
C MET A 127 8.76 -5.87 -0.40
N VAL A 128 7.80 -5.36 -1.18
CA VAL A 128 7.36 -5.99 -2.43
C VAL A 128 8.34 -5.62 -3.56
N THR A 129 8.69 -4.34 -3.65
CA THR A 129 9.65 -3.82 -4.64
C THR A 129 10.59 -2.79 -4.03
N ARG A 130 11.72 -2.58 -4.71
CA ARG A 130 12.68 -1.51 -4.39
C ARG A 130 13.18 -0.86 -5.69
N PRO A 131 13.51 0.44 -5.69
CA PRO A 131 14.08 1.12 -6.86
C PRO A 131 15.30 0.37 -7.42
N GLY A 132 15.41 0.30 -8.74
CA GLY A 132 16.49 -0.40 -9.42
C GLY A 132 16.41 -1.93 -9.39
N GLN A 133 15.32 -2.51 -8.93
CA GLN A 133 15.13 -3.97 -8.95
C GLN A 133 14.90 -4.48 -10.38
N LYS A 134 15.47 -5.65 -10.68
CA LYS A 134 15.35 -6.29 -11.98
C LYS A 134 13.94 -6.81 -12.23
N VAL A 135 13.40 -6.51 -13.41
CA VAL A 135 12.24 -7.18 -14.01
C VAL A 135 12.78 -8.33 -14.82
N THR A 136 12.51 -9.57 -14.37
CA THR A 136 13.27 -10.74 -14.78
C THR A 136 13.12 -11.06 -16.26
N ASP A 137 11.91 -11.06 -16.78
CA ASP A 137 11.58 -11.37 -18.18
C ASP A 137 11.85 -10.20 -19.14
N ALA A 138 11.85 -8.97 -18.62
CA ALA A 138 12.29 -7.79 -19.37
C ALA A 138 13.83 -7.70 -19.49
N GLY A 139 14.56 -8.45 -18.68
CA GLY A 139 16.04 -8.48 -18.68
C GLY A 139 16.71 -7.20 -18.17
N ARG A 140 15.93 -6.20 -17.70
CA ARG A 140 16.42 -4.87 -17.30
C ARG A 140 15.84 -4.43 -15.95
N ASN A 141 16.45 -3.43 -15.34
CA ASN A 141 16.01 -2.91 -14.04
C ASN A 141 14.92 -1.84 -14.23
N SER A 142 13.91 -1.86 -13.37
CA SER A 142 12.95 -0.77 -13.26
C SER A 142 13.49 0.30 -12.32
N LYS A 143 13.43 1.55 -12.73
CA LYS A 143 13.92 2.68 -11.93
C LYS A 143 13.00 2.96 -10.76
N ASN A 144 11.69 2.88 -11.00
CA ASN A 144 10.66 3.16 -10.03
C ASN A 144 9.54 2.12 -10.12
N PHE A 145 8.80 1.96 -9.02
CA PHE A 145 7.60 1.13 -8.94
C PHE A 145 6.48 1.95 -8.32
N ARG A 146 5.30 1.95 -8.97
CA ARG A 146 4.15 2.73 -8.50
C ARG A 146 2.85 1.97 -8.72
N ILE A 147 1.74 2.52 -8.22
CA ILE A 147 0.36 2.13 -8.52
C ILE A 147 0.09 0.67 -8.14
N PRO A 148 0.13 0.33 -6.84
CA PRO A 148 -0.04 -1.05 -6.40
C PRO A 148 -1.49 -1.52 -6.45
N GLY A 149 -1.69 -2.76 -6.89
CA GLY A 149 -2.91 -3.54 -6.74
C GLY A 149 -2.59 -4.88 -6.09
N ILE A 150 -3.50 -5.46 -5.32
CA ILE A 150 -3.29 -6.75 -4.66
C ILE A 150 -4.60 -7.53 -4.49
N VAL A 151 -4.51 -8.85 -4.62
CA VAL A 151 -5.59 -9.79 -4.26
C VAL A 151 -5.04 -10.99 -3.51
N GLU A 152 -5.87 -11.60 -2.66
CA GLU A 152 -5.69 -12.96 -2.17
C GLU A 152 -6.42 -13.93 -3.09
N THR A 153 -5.77 -15.01 -3.48
CA THR A 153 -6.39 -16.06 -4.31
C THR A 153 -7.08 -17.10 -3.42
N PRO A 154 -7.99 -17.95 -3.96
CA PRO A 154 -8.60 -19.03 -3.20
C PRO A 154 -7.60 -20.03 -2.57
N LYS A 155 -6.36 -20.07 -3.06
CA LYS A 155 -5.28 -20.87 -2.46
C LYS A 155 -4.51 -20.15 -1.35
N GLY A 156 -4.90 -18.91 -1.01
CA GLY A 156 -4.23 -18.09 0.01
C GLY A 156 -2.91 -17.46 -0.44
N ASN A 157 -2.60 -17.47 -1.74
CA ASN A 157 -1.47 -16.72 -2.28
C ASN A 157 -1.87 -15.25 -2.46
N LEU A 158 -0.91 -14.35 -2.26
CA LEU A 158 -1.10 -12.94 -2.56
C LEU A 158 -0.46 -12.63 -3.92
N VAL A 159 -1.22 -11.98 -4.80
CA VAL A 159 -0.73 -11.55 -6.11
C VAL A 159 -0.79 -10.03 -6.15
N ALA A 160 0.38 -9.41 -6.23
CA ALA A 160 0.54 -7.97 -6.33
C ALA A 160 0.89 -7.57 -7.76
N VAL A 161 0.22 -6.54 -8.28
CA VAL A 161 0.54 -5.89 -9.56
C VAL A 161 0.87 -4.43 -9.34
N PHE A 162 1.65 -3.85 -10.23
CA PHE A 162 2.13 -2.47 -10.13
C PHE A 162 2.77 -2.01 -11.44
N ASP A 163 3.02 -0.71 -11.56
CA ASP A 163 3.83 -0.17 -12.66
C ASP A 163 5.31 -0.51 -12.49
N ASN A 164 5.91 -1.13 -13.51
CA ASN A 164 7.35 -1.11 -13.72
C ASN A 164 7.67 0.15 -14.54
N ARG A 165 8.25 1.18 -13.93
CA ARG A 165 8.62 2.45 -14.57
C ARG A 165 10.12 2.46 -14.86
N PHE A 166 10.50 2.15 -16.09
CA PHE A 166 11.91 1.85 -16.42
C PHE A 166 12.81 3.07 -16.43
N ASN A 167 12.35 4.21 -16.91
CA ASN A 167 13.19 5.38 -17.18
C ASN A 167 13.08 6.49 -16.13
N HIS A 168 11.89 6.73 -15.60
CA HIS A 168 11.60 7.81 -14.63
C HIS A 168 10.30 7.51 -13.86
N ALA A 169 10.02 8.27 -12.80
CA ALA A 169 8.82 8.11 -11.97
C ALA A 169 7.53 8.68 -12.60
N GLY A 170 7.62 9.38 -13.72
CA GLY A 170 6.48 10.03 -14.39
C GLY A 170 5.47 9.04 -14.94
N ASP A 171 4.23 9.53 -15.12
CA ASP A 171 3.09 8.77 -15.62
C ASP A 171 3.14 8.54 -17.14
N LEU A 172 2.12 7.89 -17.67
CA LEU A 172 1.93 7.65 -19.10
C LEU A 172 1.80 8.97 -19.91
N PRO A 173 2.31 9.04 -21.13
CA PRO A 173 3.02 8.00 -21.88
C PRO A 173 4.49 7.89 -21.45
N ALA A 174 4.93 6.69 -21.14
CA ALA A 174 6.30 6.39 -20.72
C ALA A 174 6.61 4.90 -20.92
N ASP A 175 7.88 4.52 -20.82
CA ASP A 175 8.30 3.12 -20.83
C ASP A 175 7.87 2.42 -19.53
N ILE A 176 6.59 2.07 -19.49
CA ILE A 176 5.89 1.46 -18.36
C ILE A 176 5.30 0.12 -18.81
N THR A 177 5.39 -0.88 -17.95
CA THR A 177 4.67 -2.16 -18.08
C THR A 177 3.99 -2.47 -16.75
N VAL A 178 2.96 -3.31 -16.78
CA VAL A 178 2.40 -3.86 -15.56
C VAL A 178 3.29 -4.98 -15.06
N GLY A 179 3.85 -4.80 -13.86
CA GLY A 179 4.63 -5.80 -13.14
C GLY A 179 3.77 -6.69 -12.27
N VAL A 180 4.31 -7.86 -11.91
CA VAL A 180 3.70 -8.81 -10.98
C VAL A 180 4.73 -9.41 -10.04
N SER A 181 4.35 -9.58 -8.77
CA SER A 181 5.06 -10.34 -7.77
C SER A 181 4.09 -11.13 -6.90
N ILE A 182 4.48 -12.33 -6.47
CA ILE A 182 3.60 -13.27 -5.79
C ILE A 182 4.20 -13.64 -4.44
N SER A 183 3.38 -13.65 -3.40
CA SER A 183 3.72 -14.19 -2.10
C SER A 183 2.92 -15.47 -1.82
N LYS A 184 3.62 -16.52 -1.35
CA LYS A 184 3.03 -17.81 -0.96
C LYS A 184 3.05 -18.03 0.56
N ASP A 185 3.44 -16.99 1.30
CA ASP A 185 3.66 -17.03 2.74
C ASP A 185 3.03 -15.81 3.44
N LYS A 186 1.84 -15.41 2.97
CA LYS A 186 1.03 -14.33 3.54
C LYS A 186 1.78 -12.98 3.59
N GLY A 187 2.60 -12.71 2.57
CA GLY A 187 3.30 -11.43 2.42
C GLY A 187 4.67 -11.35 3.08
N ASN A 188 5.19 -12.43 3.70
CA ASN A 188 6.53 -12.41 4.29
C ASN A 188 7.62 -12.29 3.21
N THR A 189 7.49 -13.04 2.12
CA THR A 189 8.42 -12.99 0.99
C THR A 189 7.69 -12.83 -0.33
N TRP A 190 8.38 -12.29 -1.32
CA TRP A 190 7.85 -11.97 -2.64
C TRP A 190 8.72 -12.56 -3.75
N SER A 191 8.08 -13.08 -4.79
CA SER A 191 8.77 -13.65 -5.94
C SER A 191 9.56 -12.58 -6.72
N PRO A 192 10.54 -12.96 -7.55
CA PRO A 192 11.14 -12.06 -8.52
C PRO A 192 10.07 -11.40 -9.40
N ILE A 193 10.26 -10.11 -9.69
CA ILE A 193 9.32 -9.32 -10.50
C ILE A 193 9.35 -9.80 -11.93
N ARG A 194 8.15 -9.93 -12.52
CA ARG A 194 7.92 -10.25 -13.93
C ARG A 194 6.92 -9.28 -14.52
N THR A 195 6.76 -9.32 -15.83
CA THR A 195 5.76 -8.55 -16.57
C THR A 195 4.45 -9.33 -16.65
N ALA A 196 3.34 -8.70 -16.24
CA ALA A 196 1.99 -9.20 -16.48
C ALA A 196 1.45 -8.72 -17.82
N ILE A 197 1.55 -7.43 -18.13
CA ILE A 197 1.09 -6.82 -19.39
C ILE A 197 2.15 -5.84 -19.91
N SER A 198 2.37 -5.85 -21.22
CA SER A 198 3.25 -4.90 -21.90
C SER A 198 2.66 -4.44 -23.24
N CYS A 199 3.18 -3.36 -23.79
CA CYS A 199 2.82 -2.92 -25.15
C CYS A 199 3.43 -3.76 -26.28
N LYS A 200 4.23 -4.80 -25.96
CA LYS A 200 4.85 -5.66 -26.98
C LYS A 200 3.81 -6.25 -27.94
N ASP A 201 2.66 -6.65 -27.40
CA ASP A 201 1.54 -7.25 -28.15
C ASP A 201 0.44 -6.21 -28.48
N LEU A 202 0.71 -4.92 -28.29
CA LEU A 202 -0.21 -3.80 -28.53
C LEU A 202 0.47 -2.73 -29.40
N PRO A 203 0.51 -2.91 -30.72
CA PRO A 203 1.21 -1.99 -31.62
C PRO A 203 0.78 -0.52 -31.47
N GLY A 204 1.74 0.41 -31.60
CA GLY A 204 1.48 1.84 -31.49
C GLY A 204 1.20 2.36 -30.08
N GLY A 205 1.47 1.57 -29.04
CA GLY A 205 1.43 2.01 -27.64
C GLY A 205 2.77 2.55 -27.18
N SER A 206 2.73 3.53 -26.28
CA SER A 206 3.90 4.13 -25.65
C SER A 206 4.03 3.80 -24.15
N GLY A 207 3.29 2.80 -23.68
CA GLY A 207 3.30 2.30 -22.31
C GLY A 207 1.93 1.81 -21.88
N ILE A 208 1.92 0.99 -20.83
CA ILE A 208 0.72 0.46 -20.20
C ILE A 208 0.91 0.41 -18.70
N GLY A 209 -0.02 0.98 -17.94
CA GLY A 209 0.12 1.12 -16.49
C GLY A 209 -1.21 1.38 -15.77
N ASP A 210 -1.11 1.91 -14.56
CA ASP A 210 -2.22 2.17 -13.64
C ASP A 210 -3.08 0.92 -13.36
N PRO A 211 -2.48 -0.25 -12.98
CA PRO A 211 -3.22 -1.50 -12.90
C PRO A 211 -4.29 -1.51 -11.81
N ALA A 212 -5.39 -2.21 -12.10
CA ALA A 212 -6.34 -2.72 -11.11
C ALA A 212 -6.43 -4.24 -11.26
N ILE A 213 -6.51 -4.96 -10.12
CA ILE A 213 -6.54 -6.43 -10.09
C ILE A 213 -7.79 -6.93 -9.39
N LEU A 214 -8.37 -8.02 -9.85
CA LEU A 214 -9.41 -8.78 -9.15
C LEU A 214 -9.21 -10.28 -9.34
N CYS A 215 -9.72 -11.06 -8.40
CA CYS A 215 -9.76 -12.52 -8.51
C CYS A 215 -11.23 -12.98 -8.56
N ASP A 216 -11.58 -13.82 -9.53
CA ASP A 216 -12.85 -14.54 -9.57
C ASP A 216 -12.74 -15.77 -8.65
N PRO A 217 -13.40 -15.80 -7.49
CA PRO A 217 -13.24 -16.90 -6.54
C PRO A 217 -13.87 -18.21 -7.03
N SER A 218 -14.77 -18.16 -8.02
CA SER A 218 -15.45 -19.34 -8.53
C SER A 218 -14.53 -20.29 -9.31
N ASN A 219 -13.51 -19.73 -9.94
CA ASN A 219 -12.57 -20.47 -10.81
C ASN A 219 -11.10 -20.16 -10.53
N GLY A 220 -10.81 -19.19 -9.67
CA GLY A 220 -9.45 -18.74 -9.32
C GLY A 220 -8.77 -17.90 -10.40
N ARG A 221 -9.49 -17.49 -11.45
CA ARG A 221 -8.95 -16.61 -12.48
C ARG A 221 -8.69 -15.21 -11.94
N ILE A 222 -7.50 -14.72 -12.20
CA ILE A 222 -7.10 -13.35 -11.83
C ILE A 222 -7.19 -12.49 -13.08
N TRP A 223 -7.90 -11.36 -12.97
CA TRP A 223 -8.00 -10.34 -14.00
C TRP A 223 -7.18 -9.11 -13.63
N VAL A 224 -6.52 -8.52 -14.61
CA VAL A 224 -5.85 -7.22 -14.48
C VAL A 224 -6.37 -6.30 -15.57
N ALA A 225 -6.83 -5.12 -15.15
CA ALA A 225 -7.15 -4.01 -16.03
C ALA A 225 -6.00 -3.01 -16.02
N ALA A 226 -5.69 -2.40 -17.15
CA ALA A 226 -4.63 -1.40 -17.28
C ALA A 226 -4.93 -0.39 -18.38
N LEU A 227 -4.41 0.83 -18.22
CA LEU A 227 -4.48 1.89 -19.20
C LEU A 227 -3.31 1.79 -20.17
N ARG A 228 -3.58 1.65 -21.48
CA ARG A 228 -2.58 1.76 -22.53
C ARG A 228 -2.59 3.18 -23.10
N ALA A 229 -1.45 3.84 -23.13
CA ALA A 229 -1.28 5.13 -23.79
C ALA A 229 -0.97 4.97 -25.28
N PRO A 230 -1.56 5.80 -26.18
CA PRO A 230 -1.13 5.87 -27.57
C PRO A 230 0.25 6.51 -27.69
N ASN A 231 0.96 6.23 -28.77
CA ASN A 231 2.23 6.89 -29.08
C ASN A 231 1.98 8.23 -29.78
N ALA A 232 1.42 9.18 -29.05
CA ALA A 232 0.93 10.45 -29.58
C ALA A 232 1.86 11.65 -29.28
N GLY A 233 3.00 11.42 -28.58
CA GLY A 233 3.99 12.47 -28.29
C GLY A 233 3.51 13.55 -27.31
N HIS A 234 2.42 13.30 -26.56
CA HIS A 234 1.87 14.22 -25.56
C HIS A 234 1.34 13.48 -24.33
N PRO A 235 1.12 14.15 -23.20
CA PRO A 235 0.57 13.53 -21.99
C PRO A 235 -0.76 12.81 -22.21
N ILE A 236 -1.01 11.73 -21.44
CA ILE A 236 -2.18 10.84 -21.61
C ILE A 236 -3.53 11.58 -21.56
N TRP A 237 -3.66 12.63 -20.75
CA TRP A 237 -4.92 13.38 -20.68
C TRP A 237 -5.29 14.10 -21.99
N LYS A 238 -4.32 14.40 -22.86
CA LYS A 238 -4.59 14.91 -24.23
C LYS A 238 -5.12 13.84 -25.15
N SER A 239 -4.94 12.56 -24.81
CA SER A 239 -5.56 11.41 -25.47
C SER A 239 -6.95 11.07 -24.90
N SER A 240 -7.56 11.98 -24.12
CA SER A 240 -8.94 11.90 -23.66
C SER A 240 -9.86 12.46 -24.76
N THR A 241 -10.21 11.63 -25.71
CA THR A 241 -10.95 12.01 -26.93
C THR A 241 -12.22 11.16 -27.09
N GLY A 242 -13.22 11.69 -27.79
CA GLY A 242 -14.49 11.01 -28.10
C GLY A 242 -14.36 9.90 -29.16
N THR A 243 -13.22 9.21 -29.24
CA THR A 243 -13.00 8.08 -30.14
C THR A 243 -12.52 6.84 -29.39
N THR A 244 -12.60 5.67 -30.03
CA THR A 244 -11.96 4.42 -29.58
C THR A 244 -10.70 4.06 -30.34
N ASP A 245 -10.29 4.91 -31.32
CA ASP A 245 -9.05 4.69 -32.09
C ASP A 245 -7.81 4.59 -31.16
N PRO A 246 -7.11 3.46 -31.16
CA PRO A 246 -5.94 3.26 -30.31
C PRO A 246 -4.74 4.17 -30.65
N LYS A 247 -4.78 4.89 -31.78
CA LYS A 247 -3.78 5.91 -32.10
C LYS A 247 -4.06 7.27 -31.49
N ALA A 248 -5.32 7.54 -31.13
CA ALA A 248 -5.79 8.85 -30.70
C ALA A 248 -6.31 8.86 -29.26
N CYS A 249 -6.74 7.73 -28.71
CA CYS A 249 -7.32 7.62 -27.38
C CYS A 249 -6.60 6.55 -26.55
N GLY A 250 -6.51 6.78 -25.22
CA GLY A 250 -6.10 5.75 -24.27
C GLY A 250 -7.06 4.56 -24.31
N GLN A 251 -6.52 3.35 -24.11
CA GLN A 251 -7.27 2.11 -24.24
C GLN A 251 -7.39 1.38 -22.91
N PHE A 252 -8.57 0.85 -22.63
CA PHE A 252 -8.84 -0.03 -21.50
C PHE A 252 -8.48 -1.47 -21.87
N ILE A 253 -7.40 -1.97 -21.27
CA ILE A 253 -6.83 -3.28 -21.59
C ILE A 253 -7.05 -4.22 -20.42
N LEU A 254 -7.45 -5.45 -20.73
CA LEU A 254 -7.52 -6.55 -19.79
C LEU A 254 -6.48 -7.63 -20.11
N ALA A 255 -6.03 -8.34 -19.09
CA ALA A 255 -5.39 -9.64 -19.20
C ALA A 255 -5.82 -10.51 -18.04
N TYR A 256 -5.72 -11.84 -18.20
CA TYR A 256 -6.05 -12.78 -17.11
C TYR A 256 -4.96 -13.84 -16.92
N SER A 257 -4.95 -14.42 -15.72
CA SER A 257 -4.12 -15.56 -15.36
C SER A 257 -4.98 -16.67 -14.74
N ASP A 258 -4.80 -17.90 -15.21
CA ASP A 258 -5.44 -19.11 -14.69
C ASP A 258 -4.51 -19.92 -13.77
N ASN A 259 -3.32 -19.40 -13.45
CA ASN A 259 -2.29 -20.11 -12.71
C ASN A 259 -1.60 -19.23 -11.65
N GLU A 260 -2.40 -18.53 -10.84
CA GLU A 260 -1.93 -17.75 -9.69
C GLU A 260 -0.96 -16.61 -10.10
N GLY A 261 -1.15 -15.97 -11.25
CA GLY A 261 -0.30 -14.88 -11.72
C GLY A 261 1.05 -15.33 -12.33
N GLN A 262 1.26 -16.64 -12.54
CA GLN A 262 2.52 -17.15 -13.08
C GLN A 262 2.67 -16.90 -14.57
N SER A 263 1.58 -16.92 -15.32
CA SER A 263 1.54 -16.48 -16.72
C SER A 263 0.22 -15.78 -17.02
N TRP A 264 0.21 -14.98 -18.07
CA TRP A 264 -0.89 -14.10 -18.41
C TRP A 264 -1.33 -14.34 -19.85
N SER A 265 -2.62 -14.12 -20.12
CA SER A 265 -3.18 -14.10 -21.46
C SER A 265 -2.54 -13.00 -22.32
N LYS A 266 -2.77 -13.05 -23.63
CA LYS A 266 -2.58 -11.85 -24.48
C LYS A 266 -3.49 -10.74 -23.99
N PRO A 267 -3.08 -9.46 -24.15
CA PRO A 267 -3.91 -8.31 -23.84
C PRO A 267 -5.22 -8.31 -24.65
N ILE A 268 -6.31 -7.98 -23.99
CA ILE A 268 -7.67 -7.88 -24.55
C ILE A 268 -8.07 -6.40 -24.47
N ASN A 269 -8.36 -5.78 -25.59
CA ASN A 269 -8.84 -4.40 -25.64
C ASN A 269 -10.37 -4.38 -25.59
N ILE A 270 -10.95 -3.81 -24.54
CA ILE A 270 -12.40 -3.70 -24.35
C ILE A 270 -12.90 -2.25 -24.46
N THR A 271 -12.12 -1.35 -25.04
CA THR A 271 -12.46 0.08 -25.10
C THR A 271 -13.76 0.33 -25.87
N GLU A 272 -14.01 -0.38 -26.98
CA GLU A 272 -15.23 -0.21 -27.76
C GLU A 272 -16.46 -0.68 -26.99
N GLU A 273 -16.36 -1.81 -26.29
CA GLU A 273 -17.45 -2.41 -25.52
C GLU A 273 -17.88 -1.51 -24.36
N ILE A 274 -16.96 -0.79 -23.72
CA ILE A 274 -17.28 0.04 -22.58
C ILE A 274 -17.62 1.49 -22.96
N LYS A 275 -17.05 2.05 -24.03
CA LYS A 275 -17.37 3.43 -24.46
C LYS A 275 -18.65 3.53 -25.25
N ARG A 276 -19.03 2.49 -26.00
CA ARG A 276 -20.30 2.45 -26.75
C ARG A 276 -20.66 3.79 -27.43
N LEU A 277 -19.81 4.29 -28.34
CA LEU A 277 -19.92 5.66 -28.93
C LEU A 277 -21.27 5.93 -29.63
N GLN A 278 -22.07 4.89 -29.90
CA GLN A 278 -23.43 5.02 -30.46
C GLN A 278 -24.50 5.26 -29.38
N ASP A 279 -24.16 5.06 -28.10
CA ASP A 279 -25.06 5.29 -26.99
C ASP A 279 -25.07 6.79 -26.63
N PRO A 280 -26.22 7.46 -26.57
CA PRO A 280 -26.35 8.87 -26.21
C PRO A 280 -25.68 9.22 -24.86
N ASP A 281 -25.69 8.28 -23.90
CA ASP A 281 -25.13 8.49 -22.56
C ASP A 281 -23.59 8.44 -22.54
N THR A 282 -22.95 7.85 -23.55
CA THR A 282 -21.50 7.62 -23.58
C THR A 282 -20.76 8.23 -24.77
N LYS A 283 -21.48 8.73 -25.76
CA LYS A 283 -20.92 9.27 -27.02
C LYS A 283 -19.86 10.38 -26.82
N ASP A 284 -19.99 11.15 -25.74
CA ASP A 284 -19.13 12.28 -25.44
C ASP A 284 -18.03 11.92 -24.42
N TRP A 285 -17.91 10.64 -24.05
CA TRP A 285 -16.89 10.20 -23.11
C TRP A 285 -15.49 10.36 -23.72
N GLY A 286 -14.60 10.99 -22.97
CA GLY A 286 -13.19 11.04 -23.30
C GLY A 286 -12.46 9.75 -22.94
N LEU A 287 -11.39 9.86 -22.16
CA LEU A 287 -10.64 8.72 -21.65
C LEU A 287 -11.44 7.95 -20.59
N VAL A 288 -11.62 6.65 -20.81
CA VAL A 288 -12.18 5.72 -19.81
C VAL A 288 -11.13 4.74 -19.39
N PHE A 289 -10.85 4.65 -18.10
CA PHE A 289 -9.88 3.72 -17.55
C PHE A 289 -10.21 3.33 -16.11
N GLN A 290 -9.59 2.27 -15.64
CA GLN A 290 -9.86 1.72 -14.31
C GLN A 290 -9.43 2.68 -13.18
N GLY A 291 -10.09 2.59 -12.04
CA GLY A 291 -9.57 3.09 -10.77
C GLY A 291 -8.42 2.19 -10.35
N PRO A 292 -7.20 2.74 -10.14
CA PRO A 292 -6.04 1.93 -9.80
C PRO A 292 -6.21 1.20 -8.47
N GLY A 293 -5.65 0.01 -8.34
CA GLY A 293 -5.67 -0.80 -7.12
C GLY A 293 -6.39 -2.12 -7.30
N ALA A 294 -7.64 -2.24 -6.85
CA ALA A 294 -8.39 -3.49 -6.91
C ALA A 294 -9.83 -3.30 -7.41
N GLY A 295 -10.30 -4.28 -8.19
CA GLY A 295 -11.71 -4.57 -8.41
C GLY A 295 -12.22 -5.64 -7.44
N ILE A 296 -13.46 -6.07 -7.62
CA ILE A 296 -14.12 -7.06 -6.77
C ILE A 296 -14.83 -8.13 -7.59
N ALA A 297 -15.04 -9.29 -6.98
CA ALA A 297 -16.08 -10.23 -7.38
C ALA A 297 -17.23 -10.12 -6.38
N MET A 298 -18.44 -9.83 -6.85
CA MET A 298 -19.64 -9.75 -6.04
C MET A 298 -20.10 -11.16 -5.62
N LYS A 299 -20.95 -11.23 -4.60
CA LYS A 299 -21.52 -12.50 -4.10
C LYS A 299 -22.33 -13.27 -5.16
N ASP A 300 -22.91 -12.57 -6.13
CA ASP A 300 -23.62 -13.18 -7.25
C ASP A 300 -22.71 -13.64 -8.41
N GLY A 301 -21.39 -13.46 -8.29
CA GLY A 301 -20.38 -13.79 -9.30
C GLY A 301 -20.09 -12.69 -10.31
N THR A 302 -20.76 -11.54 -10.23
CA THR A 302 -20.46 -10.39 -11.08
C THR A 302 -19.07 -9.84 -10.76
N LEU A 303 -18.21 -9.70 -11.78
CA LEU A 303 -16.90 -9.11 -11.67
C LEU A 303 -16.98 -7.60 -11.93
N VAL A 304 -16.37 -6.78 -11.07
CA VAL A 304 -16.48 -5.32 -11.15
C VAL A 304 -15.13 -4.65 -10.97
N PHE A 305 -14.73 -3.85 -11.94
CA PHE A 305 -13.65 -2.87 -11.79
C PHE A 305 -14.23 -1.49 -11.52
N PRO A 306 -13.75 -0.74 -10.52
CA PRO A 306 -14.01 0.68 -10.45
C PRO A 306 -13.33 1.36 -11.64
N ALA A 307 -13.94 2.39 -12.19
CA ALA A 307 -13.40 3.10 -13.32
C ALA A 307 -13.69 4.60 -13.24
N GLN A 308 -13.09 5.35 -14.14
CA GLN A 308 -13.23 6.79 -14.23
C GLN A 308 -13.30 7.24 -15.69
N ILE A 309 -14.03 8.33 -15.92
CA ILE A 309 -14.11 9.03 -17.18
C ILE A 309 -13.44 10.39 -17.02
N TRP A 310 -12.54 10.71 -17.91
CA TRP A 310 -12.03 12.06 -18.04
C TRP A 310 -12.71 12.78 -19.19
N GLY A 311 -13.07 14.05 -19.00
CA GLY A 311 -13.62 14.86 -20.05
C GLY A 311 -12.64 15.09 -21.19
N HIS A 312 -13.12 15.62 -22.31
CA HIS A 312 -12.33 15.86 -23.50
C HIS A 312 -11.05 16.67 -23.22
N CYS A 313 -9.91 16.17 -23.68
CA CYS A 313 -8.58 16.72 -23.40
C CYS A 313 -8.23 16.82 -21.91
N GLY A 314 -8.77 15.94 -21.07
CA GLY A 314 -8.51 15.91 -19.63
C GLY A 314 -9.20 17.03 -18.84
N LYS A 315 -10.16 17.73 -19.44
CA LYS A 315 -10.92 18.77 -18.75
C LYS A 315 -11.95 18.17 -17.80
N ALA A 316 -12.19 18.84 -16.69
CA ALA A 316 -13.29 18.51 -15.79
C ALA A 316 -14.67 18.76 -16.48
N PRO A 317 -15.72 18.07 -16.06
CA PRO A 317 -15.78 17.18 -14.92
C PRO A 317 -15.22 15.77 -15.23
N HIS A 318 -14.72 15.12 -14.18
CA HIS A 318 -14.39 13.71 -14.17
C HIS A 318 -15.49 12.95 -13.43
N HIS A 319 -15.76 11.72 -13.84
CA HIS A 319 -16.85 10.92 -13.26
C HIS A 319 -16.36 9.51 -12.94
N GLY A 320 -16.81 8.99 -11.80
CA GLY A 320 -16.67 7.58 -11.48
C GLY A 320 -17.72 6.73 -12.21
N LEU A 321 -17.36 5.48 -12.51
CA LEU A 321 -18.27 4.48 -13.06
C LEU A 321 -17.78 3.08 -12.71
N LEU A 322 -18.52 2.07 -13.15
CA LEU A 322 -18.16 0.66 -13.04
C LEU A 322 -17.96 0.07 -14.44
N VAL A 323 -16.95 -0.81 -14.56
CA VAL A 323 -16.80 -1.73 -15.69
C VAL A 323 -16.99 -3.14 -15.15
N TYR A 324 -17.99 -3.89 -15.65
CA TYR A 324 -18.37 -5.16 -15.05
C TYR A 324 -18.66 -6.26 -16.07
N SER A 325 -18.59 -7.49 -15.59
CA SER A 325 -18.92 -8.73 -16.33
C SER A 325 -19.81 -9.61 -15.48
N LYS A 326 -20.88 -10.16 -16.08
CA LYS A 326 -21.82 -11.11 -15.46
C LYS A 326 -21.57 -12.57 -15.88
N ASP A 327 -20.56 -12.81 -16.68
CA ASP A 327 -20.28 -14.09 -17.33
C ASP A 327 -18.81 -14.53 -17.15
N HIS A 328 -18.24 -14.20 -15.99
CA HIS A 328 -16.87 -14.52 -15.60
C HIS A 328 -15.80 -13.96 -16.57
N GLY A 329 -16.05 -12.76 -17.11
CA GLY A 329 -15.12 -12.04 -17.96
C GLY A 329 -15.16 -12.39 -19.44
N LYS A 330 -16.18 -13.09 -19.92
CA LYS A 330 -16.36 -13.33 -21.36
C LYS A 330 -16.79 -12.08 -22.09
N THR A 331 -17.71 -11.30 -21.47
CA THR A 331 -18.13 -9.98 -21.96
C THR A 331 -18.03 -8.93 -20.86
N TRP A 332 -17.76 -7.70 -21.27
CA TRP A 332 -17.62 -6.55 -20.37
C TRP A 332 -18.48 -5.39 -20.84
N THR A 333 -19.00 -4.63 -19.90
CA THR A 333 -19.78 -3.42 -20.18
C THR A 333 -19.53 -2.37 -19.09
N SER A 334 -19.97 -1.14 -19.34
CA SER A 334 -19.90 -0.06 -18.36
C SER A 334 -21.26 0.30 -17.78
N SER A 335 -21.26 0.79 -16.55
CA SER A 335 -22.42 1.47 -15.94
C SER A 335 -22.66 2.83 -16.57
N LYS A 336 -23.71 3.55 -16.12
CA LYS A 336 -23.77 5.00 -16.28
C LYS A 336 -22.71 5.69 -15.43
N ALA A 337 -22.28 6.86 -15.89
CA ALA A 337 -21.39 7.70 -15.12
C ALA A 337 -22.08 8.19 -13.84
N MET A 338 -21.37 8.22 -12.74
CA MET A 338 -21.83 8.84 -11.52
C MET A 338 -21.99 10.36 -11.77
N PRO A 339 -23.15 10.96 -11.51
CA PRO A 339 -23.42 12.34 -11.92
C PRO A 339 -22.72 13.40 -11.04
N PHE A 340 -21.96 12.96 -10.04
CA PHE A 340 -21.26 13.83 -9.08
C PHE A 340 -19.90 13.24 -8.71
N GLY A 341 -18.87 14.10 -8.64
CA GLY A 341 -17.52 13.74 -8.24
C GLY A 341 -16.88 12.68 -9.13
N GLY A 342 -15.61 12.45 -8.95
CA GLY A 342 -15.03 11.24 -9.45
C GLY A 342 -13.83 11.38 -10.36
N SER A 343 -12.69 11.06 -9.77
CA SER A 343 -11.48 10.67 -10.44
C SER A 343 -11.16 9.25 -9.95
N GLU A 344 -9.93 8.96 -9.59
CA GLU A 344 -9.49 7.66 -9.09
C GLU A 344 -10.46 7.03 -8.08
N SER A 345 -11.04 5.91 -8.44
CA SER A 345 -12.16 5.28 -7.76
C SER A 345 -11.78 3.92 -7.19
N THR A 346 -12.45 3.51 -6.13
CA THR A 346 -12.41 2.18 -5.54
C THR A 346 -13.82 1.72 -5.21
N VAL A 347 -14.08 0.40 -5.20
CA VAL A 347 -15.43 -0.15 -5.06
C VAL A 347 -15.46 -1.29 -4.03
N ALA A 348 -16.58 -1.40 -3.32
CA ALA A 348 -16.90 -2.56 -2.49
C ALA A 348 -18.38 -2.92 -2.59
N GLU A 349 -18.71 -4.20 -2.38
CA GLU A 349 -20.07 -4.66 -2.15
C GLU A 349 -20.43 -4.50 -0.68
N THR A 350 -21.52 -3.80 -0.40
CA THR A 350 -22.04 -3.57 0.95
C THR A 350 -22.81 -4.78 1.49
N THR A 351 -23.17 -4.75 2.77
CA THR A 351 -23.84 -5.88 3.43
C THR A 351 -25.19 -6.22 2.81
N ASP A 352 -25.89 -5.24 2.26
CA ASP A 352 -27.18 -5.38 1.57
C ASP A 352 -27.06 -5.63 0.04
N GLY A 353 -25.85 -5.88 -0.45
CA GLY A 353 -25.59 -6.23 -1.85
C GLY A 353 -25.49 -5.05 -2.82
N ALA A 354 -25.52 -3.80 -2.33
CA ALA A 354 -25.26 -2.65 -3.16
C ALA A 354 -23.76 -2.45 -3.40
N LEU A 355 -23.42 -1.71 -4.45
CA LEU A 355 -22.05 -1.27 -4.71
C LEU A 355 -21.84 0.13 -4.14
N LEU A 356 -20.77 0.27 -3.38
CA LEU A 356 -20.27 1.54 -2.86
C LEU A 356 -19.04 1.95 -3.67
N LEU A 357 -19.16 2.98 -4.49
CA LEU A 357 -18.05 3.58 -5.24
C LEU A 357 -17.52 4.79 -4.48
N ASN A 358 -16.26 4.76 -4.09
CA ASN A 358 -15.59 5.85 -3.38
C ASN A 358 -14.53 6.47 -4.29
N THR A 359 -14.62 7.78 -4.53
CA THR A 359 -13.79 8.46 -5.52
C THR A 359 -12.98 9.60 -4.90
N SER A 360 -11.85 9.94 -5.52
CA SER A 360 -11.18 11.19 -5.23
C SER A 360 -11.86 12.35 -5.98
N GLU A 361 -11.92 13.51 -5.35
CA GLU A 361 -12.46 14.73 -5.95
C GLU A 361 -11.59 15.93 -5.55
N GLY A 362 -11.43 16.87 -6.48
CA GLY A 362 -10.78 18.15 -6.20
C GLY A 362 -11.74 19.12 -5.53
N GLY A 363 -11.30 19.82 -4.48
CA GLY A 363 -11.98 20.97 -3.92
C GLY A 363 -12.39 20.86 -2.47
N SER A 364 -13.08 19.81 -2.03
CA SER A 364 -13.53 19.69 -0.63
C SER A 364 -12.47 19.18 0.34
N GLY A 365 -11.43 18.51 -0.16
CA GLY A 365 -10.46 17.78 0.66
C GLY A 365 -11.04 16.51 1.29
N LEU A 366 -12.25 16.11 0.89
CA LEU A 366 -12.94 14.89 1.32
C LEU A 366 -13.22 13.99 0.13
N ARG A 367 -13.39 12.72 0.38
CA ARG A 367 -13.80 11.75 -0.64
C ARG A 367 -15.29 11.88 -0.94
N VAL A 368 -15.66 11.57 -2.18
CA VAL A 368 -17.06 11.49 -2.62
C VAL A 368 -17.44 10.02 -2.75
N THR A 369 -18.65 9.69 -2.31
CA THR A 369 -19.13 8.31 -2.30
C THR A 369 -20.50 8.21 -2.95
N GLY A 370 -20.63 7.32 -3.93
CA GLY A 370 -21.88 6.97 -4.59
C GLY A 370 -22.27 5.53 -4.30
N ARG A 371 -23.57 5.27 -4.22
CA ARG A 371 -24.14 3.96 -3.98
C ARG A 371 -25.11 3.56 -5.12
N ALA A 372 -25.03 2.30 -5.53
CA ALA A 372 -25.91 1.75 -6.57
C ALA A 372 -26.31 0.30 -6.24
N THR A 373 -27.59 -0.05 -6.51
CA THR A 373 -28.16 -1.41 -6.34
C THR A 373 -28.38 -2.12 -7.67
N ASP A 374 -28.10 -1.44 -8.77
CA ASP A 374 -28.43 -1.85 -10.14
C ASP A 374 -27.20 -1.80 -11.07
N LEU A 375 -26.02 -2.10 -10.51
CA LEU A 375 -24.72 -2.02 -11.21
C LEU A 375 -24.45 -0.63 -11.81
N GLY A 376 -24.88 0.43 -11.09
CA GLY A 376 -24.61 1.80 -11.47
C GLY A 376 -25.45 2.35 -12.63
N GLN A 377 -26.64 1.81 -12.87
CA GLN A 377 -27.62 2.44 -13.78
C GLN A 377 -28.27 3.66 -13.11
N THR A 378 -28.40 3.61 -11.76
CA THR A 378 -28.79 4.77 -10.95
C THR A 378 -27.81 4.93 -9.77
N TRP A 379 -27.48 6.18 -9.43
CA TRP A 379 -26.54 6.51 -8.38
C TRP A 379 -27.18 7.38 -7.29
N THR A 380 -26.96 7.00 -6.03
CA THR A 380 -27.31 7.82 -4.87
C THR A 380 -26.02 8.32 -4.21
N LYS A 381 -25.88 9.64 -4.00
CA LYS A 381 -24.77 10.22 -3.28
C LYS A 381 -24.92 9.92 -1.79
N LEU A 382 -23.83 9.45 -1.14
CA LEU A 382 -23.74 9.45 0.31
C LEU A 382 -23.27 10.82 0.78
N GLU A 383 -24.06 11.47 1.61
CA GLU A 383 -23.84 12.85 2.05
C GLU A 383 -22.69 13.00 3.07
N THR A 384 -22.32 11.92 3.72
CA THR A 384 -21.30 11.92 4.77
C THR A 384 -20.16 10.96 4.46
N SER A 385 -19.09 11.44 3.89
CA SER A 385 -17.82 10.72 3.90
C SER A 385 -16.78 11.59 4.60
N PRO A 386 -16.49 11.36 5.89
CA PRO A 386 -15.52 12.17 6.63
C PRO A 386 -14.06 11.84 6.26
N LEU A 387 -13.86 11.08 5.18
CA LEU A 387 -12.57 10.61 4.74
C LEU A 387 -11.78 11.75 4.08
N ARG A 388 -10.84 12.33 4.81
CA ARG A 388 -9.91 13.35 4.30
C ARG A 388 -8.99 12.75 3.23
N GLN A 389 -8.60 13.58 2.26
CA GLN A 389 -7.73 13.17 1.17
C GLN A 389 -6.94 14.35 0.58
N PRO A 390 -5.74 14.08 -0.01
CA PRO A 390 -4.97 15.06 -0.77
C PRO A 390 -5.26 15.00 -2.28
N VAL A 391 -6.48 14.66 -2.69
CA VAL A 391 -6.85 14.40 -4.09
C VAL A 391 -5.95 13.31 -4.71
N CYS A 392 -6.07 12.08 -4.21
CA CYS A 392 -5.41 10.90 -4.76
C CYS A 392 -6.21 9.63 -4.49
N GLN A 393 -5.76 8.52 -5.05
CA GLN A 393 -6.35 7.19 -4.91
C GLN A 393 -6.50 6.79 -3.43
N GLY A 394 -7.51 5.97 -3.13
CA GLY A 394 -7.70 5.25 -1.88
C GLY A 394 -8.17 3.84 -2.16
N ALA A 395 -8.02 2.94 -1.21
CA ALA A 395 -8.38 1.54 -1.33
C ALA A 395 -9.54 1.17 -0.40
N LEU A 396 -10.50 0.43 -0.91
CA LEU A 396 -11.68 -0.07 -0.19
C LEU A 396 -11.72 -1.60 -0.26
N LEU A 397 -12.05 -2.24 0.85
CA LEU A 397 -12.19 -3.69 0.97
C LEU A 397 -13.42 -4.02 1.82
N ALA A 398 -14.27 -4.90 1.34
CA ALA A 398 -15.32 -5.52 2.16
C ALA A 398 -14.83 -6.86 2.73
N MET A 399 -14.95 -7.05 4.03
CA MET A 399 -14.54 -8.27 4.72
C MET A 399 -15.34 -8.46 6.01
N ASN A 400 -15.89 -9.66 6.24
CA ASN A 400 -16.61 -10.01 7.47
C ASN A 400 -17.75 -9.03 7.86
N GLY A 401 -18.48 -8.52 6.86
CA GLY A 401 -19.59 -7.58 7.08
C GLY A 401 -19.17 -6.16 7.46
N LYS A 402 -17.88 -5.84 7.36
CA LYS A 402 -17.33 -4.50 7.56
C LYS A 402 -16.65 -4.01 6.29
N LEU A 403 -16.48 -2.70 6.18
CA LEU A 403 -15.62 -2.08 5.16
C LEU A 403 -14.33 -1.60 5.79
N TYR A 404 -13.23 -1.77 5.06
CA TYR A 404 -11.91 -1.24 5.41
C TYR A 404 -11.45 -0.27 4.34
N PHE A 405 -10.89 0.87 4.77
CA PHE A 405 -10.45 1.92 3.87
C PHE A 405 -9.04 2.41 4.20
N SER A 406 -8.20 2.52 3.18
CA SER A 406 -6.81 2.99 3.29
C SER A 406 -6.56 4.17 2.35
N ASN A 407 -6.03 5.25 2.92
CA ASN A 407 -5.59 6.43 2.16
C ASN A 407 -4.68 7.35 3.00
N PRO A 408 -4.04 8.38 2.39
CA PRO A 408 -3.48 9.50 3.14
C PRO A 408 -4.59 10.28 3.86
N ASN A 409 -4.57 10.30 5.20
CA ASN A 409 -5.56 11.00 6.01
C ASN A 409 -5.15 12.46 6.28
N SER A 410 -4.82 13.18 5.25
CA SER A 410 -4.26 14.52 5.33
C SER A 410 -4.56 15.29 4.03
N GLY A 411 -4.29 16.59 4.01
CA GLY A 411 -4.28 17.40 2.80
C GLY A 411 -3.00 17.22 1.97
N LYS A 412 -2.09 16.34 2.41
CA LYS A 412 -0.84 15.97 1.72
C LYS A 412 -0.77 14.47 1.55
N ARG A 413 0.14 13.99 0.71
CA ARG A 413 0.40 12.54 0.56
C ARG A 413 1.31 12.05 1.69
N ASP A 414 0.75 11.97 2.89
CA ASP A 414 1.36 11.47 4.13
C ASP A 414 0.31 10.84 5.04
N THR A 415 0.72 10.36 6.20
CA THR A 415 -0.19 9.86 7.24
C THR A 415 -1.13 8.77 6.71
N MET A 416 -0.52 7.73 6.09
CA MET A 416 -1.27 6.57 5.58
C MET A 416 -2.04 5.91 6.71
N THR A 417 -3.36 5.87 6.56
CA THR A 417 -4.28 5.44 7.62
C THR A 417 -5.20 4.34 7.12
N LEU A 418 -5.40 3.31 7.94
CA LEU A 418 -6.34 2.20 7.71
C LEU A 418 -7.48 2.30 8.72
N ARG A 419 -8.71 2.31 8.24
CA ARG A 419 -9.94 2.48 9.04
C ARG A 419 -10.93 1.37 8.75
N SER A 420 -11.90 1.20 9.66
CA SER A 420 -13.06 0.34 9.44
C SER A 420 -14.39 1.08 9.60
N SER A 421 -15.40 0.55 8.94
CA SER A 421 -16.80 0.96 9.02
C SER A 421 -17.67 -0.28 9.20
N ALA A 422 -18.59 -0.23 10.16
CA ALA A 422 -19.56 -1.30 10.43
C ALA A 422 -20.96 -0.98 9.89
N ASP A 423 -21.12 0.12 9.17
CA ASP A 423 -22.39 0.65 8.69
C ASP A 423 -22.39 1.00 7.19
N ASP A 424 -21.66 0.17 6.41
CA ASP A 424 -21.55 0.29 4.96
C ASP A 424 -21.01 1.65 4.48
N GLY A 425 -20.02 2.19 5.24
CA GLY A 425 -19.28 3.39 4.85
C GLY A 425 -19.93 4.71 5.23
N LYS A 426 -21.01 4.71 6.03
CA LYS A 426 -21.65 5.92 6.54
C LYS A 426 -20.78 6.58 7.60
N THR A 427 -20.25 5.79 8.55
CA THR A 427 -19.30 6.25 9.55
C THR A 427 -18.02 5.42 9.55
N TRP A 428 -16.93 6.00 10.01
CA TRP A 428 -15.61 5.40 10.05
C TRP A 428 -14.96 5.63 11.42
N ASN A 429 -14.30 4.61 11.96
CA ASN A 429 -13.52 4.77 13.18
C ASN A 429 -12.30 5.67 12.97
N ALA A 430 -11.58 5.99 14.07
CA ALA A 430 -10.34 6.78 13.99
C ALA A 430 -9.25 6.09 13.15
N GLY A 431 -9.27 4.75 13.13
CA GLY A 431 -8.31 3.93 12.42
C GLY A 431 -6.91 3.94 13.02
N ILE A 432 -6.00 3.32 12.32
CA ILE A 432 -4.59 3.26 12.68
C ILE A 432 -3.75 3.95 11.61
N VAL A 433 -2.86 4.84 12.03
CA VAL A 433 -1.80 5.34 11.17
C VAL A 433 -0.75 4.24 11.08
N TYR A 434 -0.57 3.69 9.88
CA TYR A 434 0.40 2.62 9.67
C TYR A 434 1.73 3.10 9.07
N ASP A 435 1.76 4.28 8.43
CA ASP A 435 2.98 4.97 8.02
C ASP A 435 2.73 6.49 8.01
N PRO A 436 3.35 7.28 8.90
CA PRO A 436 3.15 8.72 8.97
C PRO A 436 3.96 9.53 7.98
N ARG A 437 4.92 8.89 7.28
CA ARG A 437 5.86 9.58 6.39
C ARG A 437 5.20 10.10 5.13
N GLY A 438 5.82 11.12 4.51
CA GLY A 438 5.51 11.49 3.14
C GLY A 438 5.74 10.32 2.17
N CYS A 439 4.81 10.11 1.25
CA CYS A 439 4.79 8.99 0.32
C CYS A 439 4.18 9.40 -1.03
N ALA A 440 4.09 8.48 -1.99
CA ALA A 440 3.36 8.75 -3.22
C ALA A 440 1.83 8.61 -3.05
N GLY A 441 1.36 7.91 -2.00
CA GLY A 441 0.01 7.99 -1.46
C GLY A 441 -0.97 6.92 -1.93
N TYR A 442 -0.59 6.06 -2.86
CA TYR A 442 -1.46 4.99 -3.34
C TYR A 442 -1.34 3.74 -2.49
N SER A 443 -2.43 3.02 -2.34
CA SER A 443 -2.49 1.73 -1.64
C SER A 443 -3.52 0.81 -2.27
N SER A 444 -3.43 -0.50 -1.95
CA SER A 444 -4.46 -1.48 -2.27
C SER A 444 -4.62 -2.44 -1.10
N LEU A 445 -5.82 -2.94 -0.92
CA LEU A 445 -6.19 -3.82 0.18
C LEU A 445 -6.59 -5.20 -0.34
N CYS A 446 -6.27 -6.23 0.42
CA CYS A 446 -6.80 -7.58 0.25
C CYS A 446 -7.09 -8.22 1.60
N THR A 447 -7.83 -9.32 1.60
CA THR A 447 -7.86 -10.24 2.73
C THR A 447 -6.50 -10.93 2.90
N VAL A 448 -6.17 -11.35 4.12
CA VAL A 448 -5.09 -12.32 4.38
C VAL A 448 -5.67 -13.34 5.35
N GLY A 449 -6.29 -14.37 4.79
CA GLY A 449 -7.15 -15.26 5.54
C GLY A 449 -8.43 -14.56 6.01
N GLN A 450 -8.94 -14.95 7.17
CA GLN A 450 -10.23 -14.44 7.70
C GLN A 450 -10.07 -13.38 8.79
N ASP A 451 -8.85 -13.10 9.24
CA ASP A 451 -8.57 -12.33 10.45
C ASP A 451 -7.64 -11.13 10.24
N ALA A 452 -7.17 -10.91 9.03
CA ALA A 452 -6.25 -9.82 8.76
C ALA A 452 -6.50 -9.13 7.40
N VAL A 453 -6.22 -7.83 7.35
CA VAL A 453 -6.16 -7.02 6.13
C VAL A 453 -4.71 -6.92 5.68
N GLY A 454 -4.46 -7.26 4.44
CA GLY A 454 -3.20 -7.00 3.73
C GLY A 454 -3.24 -5.60 3.10
N VAL A 455 -2.20 -4.82 3.33
CA VAL A 455 -2.05 -3.46 2.79
C VAL A 455 -0.77 -3.40 1.99
N ILE A 456 -0.86 -3.30 0.66
CA ILE A 456 0.26 -2.88 -0.17
C ILE A 456 0.17 -1.37 -0.41
N TYR A 457 1.28 -0.65 -0.29
CA TYR A 457 1.25 0.81 -0.43
C TYR A 457 2.58 1.38 -0.93
N GLU A 458 2.49 2.56 -1.52
CA GLU A 458 3.63 3.35 -1.94
C GLU A 458 4.27 4.00 -0.72
N GLY A 459 5.49 3.59 -0.43
CA GLY A 459 6.29 4.22 0.60
C GLY A 459 7.00 5.48 0.11
N ASN A 460 7.92 5.96 0.93
CA ASN A 460 8.84 7.00 0.53
C ASN A 460 9.80 6.46 -0.56
N SER A 461 9.99 7.24 -1.64
CA SER A 461 10.99 7.00 -2.69
C SER A 461 10.82 5.67 -3.46
N ASP A 462 9.62 5.43 -4.01
CA ASP A 462 9.39 4.39 -5.03
C ASP A 462 9.51 2.93 -4.53
N TYR A 463 9.44 2.72 -3.22
CA TYR A 463 9.29 1.39 -2.63
C TYR A 463 7.81 1.04 -2.53
N LEU A 464 7.47 -0.21 -2.84
CA LEU A 464 6.19 -0.79 -2.45
C LEU A 464 6.39 -1.66 -1.22
N TYR A 465 5.68 -1.32 -0.15
CA TYR A 465 5.70 -2.04 1.11
C TYR A 465 4.41 -2.82 1.29
N PHE A 466 4.49 -3.88 2.08
CA PHE A 466 3.34 -4.67 2.47
C PHE A 466 3.29 -4.83 3.99
N LEU A 467 2.08 -4.66 4.54
CA LEU A 467 1.76 -4.92 5.94
C LEU A 467 0.62 -5.92 6.02
N ARG A 468 0.62 -6.74 7.07
CA ARG A 468 -0.50 -7.56 7.48
C ARG A 468 -1.00 -7.07 8.83
N VAL A 469 -2.24 -6.59 8.88
CA VAL A 469 -2.84 -5.95 10.05
C VAL A 469 -4.05 -6.75 10.50
N PRO A 470 -4.07 -7.30 11.73
CA PRO A 470 -5.24 -7.98 12.27
C PRO A 470 -6.47 -7.08 12.27
N THR A 471 -7.65 -7.63 11.91
CA THR A 471 -8.91 -6.88 11.90
C THR A 471 -9.25 -6.33 13.28
N SER A 472 -9.01 -7.11 14.36
CA SER A 472 -9.22 -6.67 15.75
C SER A 472 -8.47 -5.38 16.10
N GLU A 473 -7.25 -5.19 15.56
CA GLU A 473 -6.52 -3.94 15.77
C GLU A 473 -7.16 -2.74 15.05
N ILE A 474 -7.64 -2.96 13.82
CA ILE A 474 -8.25 -1.90 13.02
C ILE A 474 -9.59 -1.49 13.64
N ASP A 475 -10.31 -2.47 14.15
CA ASP A 475 -11.65 -2.29 14.73
C ASP A 475 -11.61 -1.71 16.15
N GLY A 476 -10.45 -1.74 16.83
CA GLY A 476 -10.28 -1.25 18.17
C GLY A 476 -10.83 -2.21 19.26
N GLU A 477 -10.83 -3.52 18.95
CA GLU A 477 -11.29 -4.61 19.82
C GLU A 477 -10.15 -5.16 20.71
#